data_d19494d8d03752d2697fc9b67c61bb5e
#
_entry.id   d19494d8d03752d2697fc9b67c61bb5e
#
_cell.length_a   1.000
_cell.length_b   1.000
_cell.length_c   1.000
_cell.angle_alpha   90.00
_cell.angle_beta   90.00
_cell.angle_gamma   90.00
#
_symmetry.space_group_name_H-M   'P 1'
#
loop_
_entity.id
_entity.type
_entity.pdbx_description
1 polymer ?
#
loop_
_entity_poly.entity_id
_entity_poly.type
_entity_poly.pdbx_seq_one_letter_code
_entity_poly.pdbx_strand_id
1 'polypeptide(L)'
;FAGFKIARFAYHKHSDQSDKVASHKHAHSQFLLYIRGRGIQTTSSGKQPVMRGSFLYFPPQTLHGFIKSMESPPLSLVFDFKEKKPFDPKPIFKNLAPAILSEIERTLHRTIESADLGQAQSPRIAAEILTLFAILHDSLDQGNESNPRIHPVTSKIRRLLADFPKAVGSPRELAKLLGEDLSSLNRKIRNESGLNLGTLLDERRLELAYYGLQAKKFPISQIAWNSGFQDPNYFSRWFKKRVGQSPKQWQAGAT
;
A
#
# COMPACT_ATOMS: atom_id res chain seq x y z
N PHE A 1 24.69 -9.22 -8.87
CA PHE A 1 24.67 -7.76 -8.78
C PHE A 1 25.14 -7.33 -7.39
N ALA A 2 26.14 -6.48 -7.28
CA ALA A 2 26.55 -5.69 -6.09
C ALA A 2 26.31 -6.28 -4.69
N GLY A 3 26.37 -7.62 -4.54
CA GLY A 3 26.20 -8.28 -3.24
C GLY A 3 24.81 -8.83 -2.94
N PHE A 4 23.82 -8.64 -3.83
CA PHE A 4 22.48 -9.17 -3.70
C PHE A 4 22.18 -10.29 -4.69
N LYS A 5 21.38 -11.27 -4.26
CA LYS A 5 20.80 -12.30 -5.10
C LYS A 5 19.29 -12.36 -4.82
N ILE A 6 18.48 -11.80 -5.71
CA ILE A 6 17.03 -11.93 -5.65
C ILE A 6 16.67 -13.38 -5.91
N ALA A 7 16.00 -14.02 -4.98
CA ALA A 7 15.57 -15.40 -5.05
C ALA A 7 14.11 -15.52 -5.52
N ARG A 8 13.27 -14.54 -5.14
CA ARG A 8 11.85 -14.52 -5.47
C ARG A 8 11.36 -13.09 -5.56
N PHE A 9 10.49 -12.85 -6.54
CA PHE A 9 9.63 -11.69 -6.64
C PHE A 9 8.18 -12.19 -6.70
N ALA A 10 7.31 -11.61 -5.91
CA ALA A 10 5.91 -11.96 -5.92
C ALA A 10 5.03 -10.72 -5.69
N TYR A 11 3.99 -10.65 -6.48
CA TYR A 11 2.85 -9.75 -6.27
C TYR A 11 1.72 -10.61 -5.70
N HIS A 12 1.57 -10.56 -4.38
CA HIS A 12 0.80 -11.55 -3.66
C HIS A 12 -0.54 -10.98 -3.19
N LYS A 13 -1.63 -11.57 -3.66
CA LYS A 13 -2.97 -11.41 -3.11
C LYS A 13 -3.15 -12.47 -2.02
N HIS A 14 -3.41 -12.03 -0.81
CA HIS A 14 -3.70 -12.96 0.28
C HIS A 14 -4.98 -13.74 -0.02
N SER A 15 -4.91 -15.07 0.15
CA SER A 15 -6.01 -15.99 -0.09
C SER A 15 -7.24 -15.63 0.77
N ASP A 16 -8.43 -15.80 0.21
CA ASP A 16 -9.68 -15.56 0.94
C ASP A 16 -9.98 -16.66 1.99
N GLN A 17 -9.23 -17.78 1.95
CA GLN A 17 -9.43 -18.94 2.80
C GLN A 17 -8.71 -18.88 4.15
N SER A 18 -7.82 -17.91 4.38
CA SER A 18 -7.04 -17.83 5.62
C SER A 18 -7.03 -16.43 6.19
N ASP A 19 -7.39 -16.30 7.47
CA ASP A 19 -7.39 -15.02 8.19
C ASP A 19 -6.00 -14.58 8.63
N LYS A 20 -5.03 -15.51 8.61
CA LYS A 20 -3.67 -15.23 9.08
C LYS A 20 -2.62 -16.07 8.36
N VAL A 21 -1.44 -15.51 8.26
CA VAL A 21 -0.20 -16.24 7.99
C VAL A 21 0.43 -16.56 9.34
N ALA A 22 0.60 -17.85 9.63
CA ALA A 22 1.23 -18.29 10.86
C ALA A 22 2.64 -17.72 10.99
N SER A 23 3.09 -17.50 12.22
CA SER A 23 4.46 -17.02 12.47
C SER A 23 5.48 -18.03 11.94
N HIS A 24 6.39 -17.56 11.10
CA HIS A 24 7.45 -18.34 10.47
C HIS A 24 8.73 -17.50 10.36
N LYS A 25 9.80 -18.14 9.98
CA LYS A 25 11.10 -17.51 9.72
C LYS A 25 11.75 -18.15 8.49
N HIS A 26 12.62 -17.43 7.81
CA HIS A 26 13.36 -17.91 6.67
C HIS A 26 14.83 -17.50 6.71
N ALA A 27 15.68 -18.17 5.92
CA ALA A 27 17.13 -17.97 5.89
C ALA A 27 17.59 -16.85 4.94
N HIS A 28 16.66 -16.06 4.41
CA HIS A 28 16.89 -14.96 3.48
C HIS A 28 16.29 -13.67 4.02
N SER A 29 16.72 -12.56 3.49
CA SER A 29 16.12 -11.24 3.74
C SER A 29 14.86 -11.06 2.91
N GLN A 30 13.91 -10.28 3.42
CA GLN A 30 12.66 -10.03 2.73
C GLN A 30 12.30 -8.55 2.76
N PHE A 31 11.89 -8.04 1.58
CA PHE A 31 11.10 -6.81 1.48
C PHE A 31 9.63 -7.17 1.35
N LEU A 32 8.79 -6.44 2.07
CA LEU A 32 7.36 -6.56 2.03
C LEU A 32 6.73 -5.16 1.97
N LEU A 33 6.09 -4.83 0.85
CA LEU A 33 5.37 -3.57 0.67
C LEU A 33 3.88 -3.84 0.50
N TYR A 34 3.07 -3.20 1.33
CA TYR A 34 1.62 -3.25 1.19
C TYR A 34 1.15 -2.21 0.18
N ILE A 35 0.71 -2.68 -1.00
CA ILE A 35 0.19 -1.83 -2.09
C ILE A 35 -1.24 -1.38 -1.78
N ARG A 36 -2.02 -2.23 -1.11
CA ARG A 36 -3.38 -1.92 -0.65
C ARG A 36 -3.80 -2.86 0.47
N GLY A 37 -4.98 -2.56 1.07
CA GLY A 37 -5.55 -3.34 2.16
C GLY A 37 -4.90 -3.05 3.50
N ARG A 38 -5.29 -3.82 4.50
CA ARG A 38 -4.89 -3.64 5.89
C ARG A 38 -4.66 -4.96 6.57
N GLY A 39 -3.91 -4.89 7.67
CA GLY A 39 -3.72 -6.02 8.55
C GLY A 39 -2.81 -5.68 9.71
N ILE A 40 -2.38 -6.70 10.40
CA ILE A 40 -1.45 -6.60 11.52
C ILE A 40 -0.27 -7.52 11.23
N GLN A 41 0.89 -6.92 11.05
CA GLN A 41 2.15 -7.66 11.02
C GLN A 41 2.54 -8.03 12.45
N THR A 42 2.88 -9.28 12.67
CA THR A 42 3.35 -9.77 13.97
C THR A 42 4.83 -10.11 13.90
N THR A 43 5.58 -9.76 14.92
CA THR A 43 7.00 -10.10 15.09
C THR A 43 7.25 -10.45 16.55
N SER A 44 8.46 -10.88 16.88
CA SER A 44 8.89 -11.07 18.27
C SER A 44 8.83 -9.79 19.11
N SER A 45 8.94 -8.62 18.46
CA SER A 45 8.86 -7.30 19.13
C SER A 45 7.44 -6.80 19.33
N GLY A 46 6.42 -7.48 18.79
CA GLY A 46 5.03 -7.10 18.96
C GLY A 46 4.21 -7.12 17.68
N LYS A 47 3.08 -6.39 17.74
CA LYS A 47 2.11 -6.27 16.65
C LYS A 47 2.16 -4.87 16.05
N GLN A 48 2.28 -4.79 14.73
CA GLN A 48 2.36 -3.53 13.97
C GLN A 48 1.22 -3.46 12.95
N PRO A 49 0.32 -2.47 13.03
CA PRO A 49 -0.65 -2.23 11.98
C PRO A 49 0.03 -1.89 10.65
N VAL A 50 -0.44 -2.47 9.58
CA VAL A 50 0.03 -2.20 8.22
C VAL A 50 -1.11 -1.84 7.30
N MET A 51 -0.82 -0.96 6.35
CA MET A 51 -1.74 -0.44 5.36
C MET A 51 -1.01 -0.10 4.06
N ARG A 52 -1.73 0.45 3.08
CA ARG A 52 -1.10 0.93 1.84
C ARG A 52 0.11 1.84 2.13
N GLY A 53 1.24 1.54 1.51
CA GLY A 53 2.51 2.24 1.69
C GLY A 53 3.37 1.74 2.85
N SER A 54 2.86 0.84 3.70
CA SER A 54 3.70 0.21 4.73
C SER A 54 4.73 -0.68 4.08
N PHE A 55 6.00 -0.34 4.26
CA PHE A 55 7.17 -1.05 3.78
C PHE A 55 7.96 -1.65 4.94
N LEU A 56 8.30 -2.92 4.82
CA LEU A 56 8.97 -3.71 5.83
C LEU A 56 10.20 -4.38 5.24
N TYR A 57 11.28 -4.34 6.00
CA TYR A 57 12.46 -5.18 5.79
C TYR A 57 12.57 -6.18 6.94
N PHE A 58 12.72 -7.44 6.60
CA PHE A 58 13.01 -8.52 7.53
C PHE A 58 14.37 -9.11 7.22
N PRO A 59 15.35 -9.01 8.14
CA PRO A 59 16.61 -9.75 8.01
C PRO A 59 16.37 -11.25 8.18
N PRO A 60 17.36 -12.10 7.79
CA PRO A 60 17.25 -13.55 7.96
C PRO A 60 16.92 -13.96 9.39
N GLN A 61 16.21 -15.07 9.54
CA GLN A 61 15.79 -15.65 10.83
C GLN A 61 14.82 -14.79 11.66
N THR A 62 14.26 -13.72 11.10
CA THR A 62 13.23 -12.93 11.79
C THR A 62 11.92 -13.70 11.85
N LEU A 63 11.44 -13.96 13.08
CA LEU A 63 10.12 -14.54 13.29
C LEU A 63 9.04 -13.49 13.00
N HIS A 64 8.19 -13.75 12.02
CA HIS A 64 7.10 -12.84 11.66
C HIS A 64 5.89 -13.60 11.14
N GLY A 65 4.72 -12.99 11.25
CA GLY A 65 3.45 -13.50 10.77
C GLY A 65 2.51 -12.34 10.45
N PHE A 66 1.32 -12.67 9.97
CA PHE A 66 0.38 -11.65 9.51
C PHE A 66 -1.05 -12.03 9.84
N ILE A 67 -1.84 -11.06 10.29
CA ILE A 67 -3.27 -11.17 10.52
C ILE A 67 -3.96 -10.25 9.51
N LYS A 68 -4.78 -10.84 8.64
CA LYS A 68 -5.49 -10.14 7.58
C LYS A 68 -6.68 -9.36 8.13
N SER A 69 -6.95 -8.19 7.59
CA SER A 69 -8.25 -7.54 7.74
C SER A 69 -9.23 -8.16 6.74
N MET A 70 -10.34 -8.71 7.23
CA MET A 70 -11.39 -9.30 6.39
C MET A 70 -12.11 -8.24 5.54
N GLU A 71 -12.20 -7.01 6.05
CA GLU A 71 -12.86 -5.89 5.34
C GLU A 71 -12.01 -5.31 4.20
N SER A 72 -10.71 -5.47 4.28
CA SER A 72 -9.78 -4.89 3.31
C SER A 72 -8.57 -5.82 3.10
N PRO A 73 -8.75 -6.91 2.33
CA PRO A 73 -7.71 -7.88 2.10
C PRO A 73 -6.45 -7.23 1.49
N PRO A 74 -5.27 -7.51 2.02
CA PRO A 74 -4.06 -6.89 1.55
C PRO A 74 -3.60 -7.45 0.21
N LEU A 75 -2.96 -6.58 -0.55
CA LEU A 75 -2.17 -6.91 -1.71
C LEU A 75 -0.76 -6.41 -1.45
N SER A 76 0.19 -7.30 -1.52
CA SER A 76 1.59 -7.01 -1.18
C SER A 76 2.54 -7.35 -2.31
N LEU A 77 3.61 -6.56 -2.38
CA LEU A 77 4.78 -6.81 -3.18
C LEU A 77 5.85 -7.42 -2.27
N VAL A 78 6.42 -8.54 -2.67
CA VAL A 78 7.37 -9.30 -1.87
C VAL A 78 8.63 -9.55 -2.69
N PHE A 79 9.79 -9.28 -2.08
CA PHE A 79 11.09 -9.73 -2.55
C PHE A 79 11.75 -10.59 -1.49
N ASP A 80 12.10 -11.82 -1.84
CA ASP A 80 12.99 -12.66 -1.05
C ASP A 80 14.37 -12.59 -1.70
N PHE A 81 15.41 -12.26 -0.92
CA PHE A 81 16.77 -12.08 -1.45
C PHE A 81 17.85 -12.47 -0.45
N LYS A 82 19.01 -12.80 -0.97
CA LYS A 82 20.23 -13.02 -0.19
C LYS A 82 21.15 -11.83 -0.35
N GLU A 83 21.76 -11.40 0.73
CA GLU A 83 22.76 -10.35 0.81
C GLU A 83 23.98 -10.83 1.59
N LYS A 84 25.16 -10.28 1.32
CA LYS A 84 26.39 -10.68 2.01
C LYS A 84 26.36 -10.32 3.50
N LYS A 85 25.76 -9.19 3.82
CA LYS A 85 25.53 -8.70 5.18
C LYS A 85 24.14 -8.07 5.23
N PRO A 86 23.31 -8.41 6.21
CA PRO A 86 22.02 -7.76 6.40
C PRO A 86 22.18 -6.24 6.51
N PHE A 87 21.28 -5.51 5.86
CA PHE A 87 21.22 -4.05 5.92
C PHE A 87 21.09 -3.56 7.36
N ASP A 88 20.21 -4.21 8.13
CA ASP A 88 20.07 -4.02 9.57
C ASP A 88 19.83 -5.38 10.21
N PRO A 89 20.42 -5.67 11.39
CA PRO A 89 20.16 -6.92 12.12
C PRO A 89 18.74 -7.00 12.70
N LYS A 90 18.00 -5.89 12.70
CA LYS A 90 16.62 -5.80 13.18
C LYS A 90 15.64 -5.52 12.05
N PRO A 91 14.37 -5.93 12.19
CA PRO A 91 13.32 -5.56 11.26
C PRO A 91 13.14 -4.04 11.19
N ILE A 92 12.97 -3.53 9.97
CA ILE A 92 12.68 -2.12 9.72
C ILE A 92 11.22 -2.01 9.27
N PHE A 93 10.52 -1.01 9.81
CA PHE A 93 9.16 -0.66 9.45
C PHE A 93 9.12 0.81 9.04
N LYS A 94 8.68 1.09 7.82
CA LYS A 94 8.55 2.45 7.28
C LYS A 94 7.22 2.62 6.55
N ASN A 95 6.78 3.86 6.37
CA ASN A 95 5.76 4.20 5.39
C ASN A 95 6.42 4.97 4.27
N LEU A 96 6.30 4.47 3.04
CA LEU A 96 6.87 5.13 1.87
C LEU A 96 6.14 6.46 1.58
N ALA A 97 6.91 7.43 1.14
CA ALA A 97 6.35 8.70 0.67
C ALA A 97 5.40 8.45 -0.53
N PRO A 98 4.30 9.21 -0.66
CA PRO A 98 3.34 9.02 -1.74
C PRO A 98 3.94 9.06 -3.15
N ALA A 99 4.98 9.87 -3.36
CA ALA A 99 5.68 9.95 -4.64
C ALA A 99 6.39 8.63 -4.98
N ILE A 100 7.12 8.05 -4.01
CA ILE A 100 7.81 6.77 -4.15
C ILE A 100 6.80 5.64 -4.40
N LEU A 101 5.72 5.62 -3.63
CA LEU A 101 4.68 4.62 -3.79
C LEU A 101 4.02 4.70 -5.17
N SER A 102 3.76 5.91 -5.67
CA SER A 102 3.20 6.12 -7.02
C SER A 102 4.16 5.67 -8.12
N GLU A 103 5.46 5.83 -7.93
CA GLU A 103 6.48 5.33 -8.84
C GLU A 103 6.51 3.80 -8.88
N ILE A 104 6.50 3.17 -7.71
CA ILE A 104 6.43 1.71 -7.57
C ILE A 104 5.16 1.17 -8.24
N GLU A 105 4.00 1.76 -7.99
CA GLU A 105 2.73 1.33 -8.57
C GLU A 105 2.72 1.43 -10.11
N ARG A 106 3.28 2.51 -10.66
CA ARG A 106 3.43 2.68 -12.13
C ARG A 106 4.37 1.62 -12.73
N THR A 107 5.50 1.37 -12.09
CA THR A 107 6.47 0.37 -12.57
C THR A 107 5.87 -1.03 -12.48
N LEU A 108 5.22 -1.36 -11.36
CA LEU A 108 4.54 -2.64 -11.16
C LEU A 108 3.44 -2.87 -12.20
N HIS A 109 2.66 -1.85 -12.53
CA HIS A 109 1.63 -1.94 -13.57
C HIS A 109 2.22 -2.31 -14.93
N ARG A 110 3.31 -1.64 -15.36
CA ARG A 110 4.00 -1.97 -16.60
C ARG A 110 4.55 -3.41 -16.60
N THR A 111 5.12 -3.82 -15.46
CA THR A 111 5.65 -5.17 -15.29
C THR A 111 4.56 -6.24 -15.46
N ILE A 112 3.39 -6.02 -14.88
CA ILE A 112 2.25 -6.94 -14.97
C ILE A 112 1.70 -6.97 -16.41
N GLU A 113 1.46 -5.81 -17.02
CA GLU A 113 0.97 -5.74 -18.41
C GLU A 113 1.92 -6.45 -19.38
N SER A 114 3.23 -6.26 -19.23
CA SER A 114 4.23 -6.95 -20.07
C SER A 114 4.24 -8.47 -19.84
N ALA A 115 4.00 -8.92 -18.61
CA ALA A 115 3.90 -10.35 -18.28
C ALA A 115 2.64 -10.99 -18.89
N ASP A 116 1.51 -10.30 -18.83
CA ASP A 116 0.22 -10.76 -19.39
C ASP A 116 0.25 -10.86 -20.93
N LEU A 117 1.12 -10.07 -21.60
CA LEU A 117 1.38 -10.16 -23.04
C LEU A 117 2.30 -11.33 -23.43
N GLY A 118 2.59 -12.25 -22.53
CA GLY A 118 3.46 -13.41 -22.79
C GLY A 118 4.96 -13.09 -22.75
N GLN A 119 5.35 -11.90 -22.31
CA GLN A 119 6.74 -11.45 -22.25
C GLN A 119 7.41 -11.75 -20.88
N ALA A 120 6.89 -12.71 -20.12
CA ALA A 120 7.35 -13.00 -18.75
C ALA A 120 8.86 -13.29 -18.62
N GLN A 121 9.52 -13.73 -19.69
CA GLN A 121 10.96 -13.98 -19.75
C GLN A 121 11.75 -12.84 -20.41
N SER A 122 11.10 -11.71 -20.67
CA SER A 122 11.75 -10.57 -21.30
C SER A 122 12.81 -9.92 -20.38
N PRO A 123 14.01 -9.58 -20.90
CA PRO A 123 14.98 -8.78 -20.15
C PRO A 123 14.42 -7.46 -19.63
N ARG A 124 13.42 -6.90 -20.30
CA ARG A 124 12.71 -5.68 -19.88
C ARG A 124 11.99 -5.88 -18.54
N ILE A 125 11.26 -6.99 -18.38
CA ILE A 125 10.61 -7.32 -17.10
C ILE A 125 11.65 -7.49 -15.99
N ALA A 126 12.77 -8.17 -16.28
CA ALA A 126 13.85 -8.30 -15.32
C ALA A 126 14.40 -6.93 -14.88
N ALA A 127 14.56 -5.99 -15.83
CA ALA A 127 14.99 -4.63 -15.52
C ALA A 127 13.97 -3.87 -14.66
N GLU A 128 12.68 -4.02 -14.93
CA GLU A 128 11.61 -3.39 -14.12
C GLU A 128 11.54 -3.97 -12.70
N ILE A 129 11.71 -5.29 -12.55
CA ILE A 129 11.80 -5.95 -11.23
C ILE A 129 13.02 -5.45 -10.45
N LEU A 130 14.18 -5.32 -11.12
CA LEU A 130 15.39 -4.75 -10.51
C LEU A 130 15.19 -3.28 -10.11
N THR A 131 14.48 -2.51 -10.92
CA THR A 131 14.12 -1.12 -10.59
C THR A 131 13.23 -1.05 -9.34
N LEU A 132 12.22 -1.91 -9.23
CA LEU A 132 11.38 -2.01 -8.03
C LEU A 132 12.22 -2.37 -6.80
N PHE A 133 13.12 -3.33 -6.94
CA PHE A 133 14.03 -3.71 -5.86
C PHE A 133 14.93 -2.56 -5.43
N ALA A 134 15.53 -1.83 -6.40
CA ALA A 134 16.40 -0.69 -6.12
C ALA A 134 15.64 0.43 -5.39
N ILE A 135 14.44 0.80 -5.84
CA ILE A 135 13.61 1.82 -5.17
C ILE A 135 13.34 1.44 -3.70
N LEU A 136 13.01 0.17 -3.44
CA LEU A 136 12.78 -0.31 -2.07
C LEU A 136 14.06 -0.32 -1.25
N HIS A 137 15.18 -0.75 -1.83
CA HIS A 137 16.48 -0.76 -1.17
C HIS A 137 16.91 0.66 -0.79
N ASP A 138 16.87 1.60 -1.74
CA ASP A 138 17.25 2.99 -1.50
C ASP A 138 16.33 3.68 -0.46
N SER A 139 15.09 3.21 -0.35
CA SER A 139 14.16 3.66 0.69
C SER A 139 14.60 3.24 2.11
N LEU A 140 15.49 2.25 2.27
CA LEU A 140 16.08 1.91 3.57
C LEU A 140 17.12 2.97 4.01
N ASP A 141 17.94 3.44 3.07
CA ASP A 141 19.03 4.39 3.34
C ASP A 141 18.55 5.81 3.60
N GLN A 142 17.39 6.20 3.06
CA GLN A 142 16.81 7.50 3.36
C GLN A 142 16.49 7.59 4.85
N GLY A 143 17.40 8.19 5.57
CA GLY A 143 17.60 8.35 6.99
C GLY A 143 16.44 7.95 7.90
N ASN A 144 16.78 7.41 9.02
CA ASN A 144 15.88 6.94 10.07
C ASN A 144 14.93 8.04 10.60
N GLU A 145 14.19 8.71 9.72
CA GLU A 145 13.06 9.56 10.04
C GLU A 145 11.81 8.77 10.37
N SER A 146 11.96 7.52 10.75
CA SER A 146 10.78 6.77 11.08
C SER A 146 11.05 5.48 11.84
N ASN A 147 11.24 5.60 13.09
CA ASN A 147 10.13 5.20 13.97
C ASN A 147 8.88 5.90 13.41
N PRO A 148 7.75 5.26 13.05
CA PRO A 148 6.55 6.01 12.76
C PRO A 148 6.35 6.87 13.99
N ARG A 149 6.82 8.11 13.94
CA ARG A 149 6.34 9.14 14.85
C ARG A 149 4.86 8.97 14.66
N ILE A 150 4.22 8.44 15.70
CA ILE A 150 2.76 8.38 15.72
C ILE A 150 2.39 9.82 15.47
N HIS A 151 2.11 10.14 14.21
CA HIS A 151 1.69 11.48 13.83
C HIS A 151 0.28 11.60 14.40
N PRO A 152 0.11 12.16 15.62
CA PRO A 152 -1.09 11.94 16.41
C PRO A 152 -2.32 12.41 15.64
N VAL A 153 -2.18 13.51 14.90
CA VAL A 153 -3.28 14.06 14.10
C VAL A 153 -3.51 13.20 12.85
N THR A 154 -2.48 12.86 12.10
CA THR A 154 -2.58 12.05 10.87
C THR A 154 -3.11 10.65 11.19
N SER A 155 -2.62 10.02 12.27
CA SER A 155 -3.08 8.69 12.70
C SER A 155 -4.51 8.70 13.20
N LYS A 156 -4.90 9.75 13.94
CA LYS A 156 -6.29 9.96 14.38
C LYS A 156 -7.24 10.08 13.19
N ILE A 157 -6.84 10.86 12.17
CA ILE A 157 -7.63 11.03 10.95
C ILE A 157 -7.74 9.70 10.19
N ARG A 158 -6.65 8.97 10.00
CA ARG A 158 -6.67 7.67 9.33
C ARG A 158 -7.57 6.66 10.05
N ARG A 159 -7.54 6.62 11.38
CA ARG A 159 -8.43 5.78 12.17
C ARG A 159 -9.89 6.20 11.98
N LEU A 160 -10.17 7.48 12.09
CA LEU A 160 -11.51 8.02 11.88
C LEU A 160 -12.04 7.69 10.49
N LEU A 161 -11.25 7.90 9.43
CA LEU A 161 -11.62 7.52 8.07
C LEU A 161 -11.83 6.00 7.91
N ALA A 162 -11.13 5.19 8.69
CA ALA A 162 -11.30 3.74 8.71
C ALA A 162 -12.66 3.31 9.26
N ASP A 163 -13.13 3.98 10.31
CA ASP A 163 -14.38 3.67 11.01
C ASP A 163 -15.62 4.10 10.21
N PHE A 164 -15.48 4.95 9.20
CA PHE A 164 -16.58 5.33 8.32
C PHE A 164 -16.79 4.29 7.21
N PRO A 165 -17.99 3.70 7.09
CA PRO A 165 -18.34 2.73 6.07
C PRO A 165 -18.38 3.32 4.65
N LYS A 166 -18.56 4.65 4.56
CA LYS A 166 -18.50 5.42 3.30
C LYS A 166 -17.45 6.51 3.45
N ALA A 167 -16.75 6.81 2.35
CA ALA A 167 -15.83 7.92 2.39
C ALA A 167 -16.56 9.24 2.62
N VAL A 168 -15.98 10.09 3.44
CA VAL A 168 -16.47 11.46 3.64
C VAL A 168 -16.37 12.21 2.31
N GLY A 169 -17.40 12.99 1.98
CA GLY A 169 -17.55 13.64 0.68
C GLY A 169 -16.49 14.70 0.38
N SER A 170 -15.97 15.40 1.41
CA SER A 170 -15.00 16.47 1.18
C SER A 170 -14.06 16.69 2.36
N PRO A 171 -12.85 17.28 2.13
CA PRO A 171 -11.95 17.69 3.20
C PRO A 171 -12.59 18.68 4.19
N ARG A 172 -13.51 19.54 3.71
CA ARG A 172 -14.23 20.49 4.58
C ARG A 172 -15.18 19.78 5.54
N GLU A 173 -15.91 18.77 5.05
CA GLU A 173 -16.77 17.95 5.91
C GLU A 173 -15.97 17.22 6.96
N LEU A 174 -14.83 16.65 6.58
CA LEU A 174 -13.96 15.95 7.51
C LEU A 174 -13.38 16.90 8.58
N ALA A 175 -12.95 18.09 8.20
CA ALA A 175 -12.48 19.11 9.14
C ALA A 175 -13.59 19.52 10.11
N LYS A 176 -14.82 19.71 9.60
CA LYS A 176 -15.99 20.01 10.43
C LYS A 176 -16.31 18.89 11.43
N LEU A 177 -16.24 17.63 11.00
CA LEU A 177 -16.43 16.47 11.89
C LEU A 177 -15.38 16.38 12.99
N LEU A 178 -14.18 16.88 12.72
CA LEU A 178 -13.10 16.94 13.70
C LEU A 178 -13.17 18.17 14.61
N GLY A 179 -14.09 19.09 14.36
CA GLY A 179 -14.18 20.38 15.08
C GLY A 179 -13.01 21.32 14.80
N GLU A 180 -12.36 21.16 13.63
CA GLU A 180 -11.15 21.91 13.27
C GLU A 180 -11.39 22.76 12.01
N ASP A 181 -10.67 23.87 11.94
CA ASP A 181 -10.56 24.62 10.66
C ASP A 181 -9.68 23.87 9.66
N LEU A 182 -10.11 23.83 8.38
CA LEU A 182 -9.45 23.10 7.32
C LEU A 182 -7.98 23.55 7.11
N SER A 183 -7.71 24.86 7.19
CA SER A 183 -6.37 25.42 6.99
C SER A 183 -5.44 25.01 8.14
N SER A 184 -5.95 25.11 9.38
CA SER A 184 -5.23 24.71 10.58
C SER A 184 -4.91 23.22 10.57
N LEU A 185 -5.91 22.41 10.23
CA LEU A 185 -5.74 20.95 10.14
C LEU A 185 -4.75 20.55 9.06
N ASN A 186 -4.83 21.14 7.87
CA ASN A 186 -3.86 20.90 6.79
C ASN A 186 -2.44 21.29 7.19
N ARG A 187 -2.26 22.39 7.93
CA ARG A 187 -0.96 22.79 8.44
C ARG A 187 -0.40 21.77 9.43
N LYS A 188 -1.21 21.30 10.37
CA LYS A 188 -0.82 20.25 11.33
C LYS A 188 -0.39 18.97 10.61
N ILE A 189 -1.20 18.47 9.67
CA ILE A 189 -0.93 17.26 8.90
C ILE A 189 0.34 17.41 8.07
N ARG A 190 0.51 18.58 7.42
CA ARG A 190 1.68 18.85 6.57
C ARG A 190 2.97 18.90 7.38
N ASN A 191 2.93 19.50 8.57
CA ASN A 191 4.06 19.53 9.49
C ASN A 191 4.42 18.14 10.05
N GLU A 192 3.42 17.28 10.27
CA GLU A 192 3.63 15.94 10.79
C GLU A 192 4.09 14.94 9.73
N SER A 193 3.51 14.96 8.53
CA SER A 193 3.61 13.88 7.56
C SER A 193 3.90 14.33 6.13
N GLY A 194 4.04 15.63 5.88
CA GLY A 194 4.17 16.18 4.52
C GLY A 194 2.90 16.08 3.67
N LEU A 195 1.85 15.44 4.17
CA LEU A 195 0.59 15.22 3.47
C LEU A 195 -0.38 16.38 3.68
N ASN A 196 -1.55 16.28 3.04
CA ASN A 196 -2.71 17.12 3.33
C ASN A 196 -3.97 16.26 3.50
N LEU A 197 -5.02 16.86 4.04
CA LEU A 197 -6.27 16.14 4.31
C LEU A 197 -6.92 15.55 3.05
N GLY A 198 -6.78 16.26 1.92
CA GLY A 198 -7.26 15.77 0.61
C GLY A 198 -6.55 14.48 0.19
N THR A 199 -5.24 14.40 0.41
CA THR A 199 -4.46 13.18 0.12
C THR A 199 -4.92 12.01 0.98
N LEU A 200 -5.12 12.22 2.29
CA LEU A 200 -5.60 11.17 3.19
C LEU A 200 -7.01 10.68 2.81
N LEU A 201 -7.88 11.61 2.42
CA LEU A 201 -9.22 11.28 1.95
C LEU A 201 -9.18 10.52 0.62
N ASP A 202 -8.33 10.91 -0.31
CA ASP A 202 -8.16 10.23 -1.59
C ASP A 202 -7.57 8.82 -1.44
N GLU A 203 -6.66 8.61 -0.48
CA GLU A 203 -6.18 7.26 -0.11
C GLU A 203 -7.35 6.37 0.33
N ARG A 204 -8.21 6.88 1.20
CA ARG A 204 -9.39 6.14 1.68
C ARG A 204 -10.39 5.85 0.56
N ARG A 205 -10.66 6.83 -0.30
CA ARG A 205 -11.52 6.66 -1.48
C ARG A 205 -11.00 5.57 -2.41
N LEU A 206 -9.69 5.54 -2.63
CA LEU A 206 -9.06 4.53 -3.48
C LEU A 206 -9.17 3.13 -2.87
N GLU A 207 -8.99 3.01 -1.55
CA GLU A 207 -9.21 1.74 -0.84
C GLU A 207 -10.63 1.21 -1.03
N LEU A 208 -11.64 2.07 -0.81
CA LEU A 208 -13.06 1.71 -0.96
C LEU A 208 -13.40 1.36 -2.41
N ALA A 209 -12.82 2.09 -3.38
CA ALA A 209 -12.99 1.80 -4.80
C ALA A 209 -12.44 0.41 -5.14
N TYR A 210 -11.22 0.10 -4.72
CA TYR A 210 -10.62 -1.22 -4.95
C TYR A 210 -11.44 -2.34 -4.31
N TYR A 211 -11.88 -2.14 -3.06
CA TYR A 211 -12.73 -3.12 -2.39
C TYR A 211 -14.02 -3.38 -3.17
N GLY A 212 -14.72 -2.31 -3.59
CA GLY A 212 -15.95 -2.44 -4.35
C GLY A 212 -15.76 -3.10 -5.72
N LEU A 213 -14.68 -2.74 -6.43
CA LEU A 213 -14.35 -3.30 -7.74
C LEU A 213 -13.97 -4.80 -7.64
N GLN A 214 -13.23 -5.16 -6.60
CA GLN A 214 -12.80 -6.55 -6.39
C GLN A 214 -13.95 -7.48 -6.05
N ALA A 215 -14.94 -7.00 -5.31
CA ALA A 215 -16.13 -7.78 -4.94
C ALA A 215 -16.98 -8.20 -6.16
N LYS A 216 -16.86 -7.49 -7.30
CA LYS A 216 -17.62 -7.72 -8.56
C LYS A 216 -19.15 -7.79 -8.37
N LYS A 217 -19.65 -7.38 -7.21
CA LYS A 217 -21.08 -7.48 -6.83
C LYS A 217 -21.90 -6.21 -7.14
N PHE A 218 -21.22 -5.09 -7.33
CA PHE A 218 -21.88 -3.80 -7.46
C PHE A 218 -21.56 -3.13 -8.79
N PRO A 219 -22.52 -2.37 -9.36
CA PRO A 219 -22.24 -1.55 -10.53
C PRO A 219 -21.26 -0.43 -10.20
N ILE A 220 -20.53 0.06 -11.20
CA ILE A 220 -19.52 1.12 -11.04
C ILE A 220 -20.09 2.38 -10.37
N SER A 221 -21.33 2.73 -10.66
CA SER A 221 -22.02 3.86 -10.03
C SER A 221 -22.16 3.67 -8.51
N GLN A 222 -22.56 2.49 -8.07
CA GLN A 222 -22.68 2.18 -6.64
C GLN A 222 -21.31 2.20 -5.94
N ILE A 223 -20.28 1.70 -6.62
CA ILE A 223 -18.90 1.75 -6.13
C ILE A 223 -18.43 3.20 -5.98
N ALA A 224 -18.75 4.06 -6.95
CA ALA A 224 -18.45 5.48 -6.89
C ALA A 224 -19.09 6.14 -5.65
N TRP A 225 -20.37 5.92 -5.40
CA TRP A 225 -21.07 6.46 -4.22
C TRP A 225 -20.50 5.94 -2.91
N ASN A 226 -20.24 4.64 -2.82
CA ASN A 226 -19.63 4.05 -1.62
C ASN A 226 -18.21 4.56 -1.37
N SER A 227 -17.52 5.01 -2.43
CA SER A 227 -16.20 5.62 -2.35
C SER A 227 -16.24 7.15 -2.13
N GLY A 228 -17.42 7.73 -1.88
CA GLY A 228 -17.59 9.15 -1.55
C GLY A 228 -17.64 10.09 -2.75
N PHE A 229 -17.98 9.58 -3.95
CA PHE A 229 -18.19 10.40 -5.14
C PHE A 229 -19.69 10.56 -5.41
N GLN A 230 -20.10 11.77 -5.70
CA GLN A 230 -21.48 12.07 -6.08
C GLN A 230 -21.73 11.86 -7.59
N ASP A 231 -20.68 11.89 -8.41
CA ASP A 231 -20.75 11.68 -9.86
C ASP A 231 -19.89 10.47 -10.27
N PRO A 232 -20.51 9.39 -10.78
CA PRO A 232 -19.79 8.20 -11.25
C PRO A 232 -18.86 8.47 -12.44
N ASN A 233 -19.16 9.48 -13.28
CA ASN A 233 -18.29 9.84 -14.40
C ASN A 233 -17.04 10.54 -13.90
N TYR A 234 -17.19 11.43 -12.91
CA TYR A 234 -16.04 12.04 -12.23
C TYR A 234 -15.20 10.98 -11.52
N PHE A 235 -15.82 10.04 -10.81
CA PHE A 235 -15.12 8.89 -10.20
C PHE A 235 -14.31 8.13 -11.24
N SER A 236 -14.88 7.80 -12.38
CA SER A 236 -14.20 7.01 -13.42
C SER A 236 -12.96 7.74 -13.97
N ARG A 237 -13.06 9.06 -14.20
CA ARG A 237 -11.93 9.91 -14.62
C ARG A 237 -10.87 10.02 -13.52
N TRP A 238 -11.29 10.24 -12.30
CA TRP A 238 -10.41 10.33 -11.12
C TRP A 238 -9.65 9.02 -10.89
N PHE A 239 -10.36 7.88 -10.95
CA PHE A 239 -9.77 6.56 -10.79
C PHE A 239 -8.75 6.27 -11.91
N LYS A 240 -9.11 6.51 -13.17
CA LYS A 240 -8.22 6.34 -14.32
C LYS A 240 -6.96 7.20 -14.20
N LYS A 241 -7.09 8.45 -13.76
CA LYS A 241 -5.93 9.34 -13.56
C LYS A 241 -4.96 8.80 -12.51
N ARG A 242 -5.44 8.10 -11.47
CA ARG A 242 -4.61 7.58 -10.37
C ARG A 242 -4.09 6.18 -10.61
N VAL A 243 -4.84 5.35 -11.31
CA VAL A 243 -4.56 3.91 -11.45
C VAL A 243 -4.06 3.57 -12.86
N GLY A 244 -4.21 4.49 -13.82
CA GLY A 244 -3.80 4.30 -15.21
C GLY A 244 -4.89 3.68 -16.09
N GLN A 245 -5.88 3.00 -15.52
CA GLN A 245 -6.97 2.33 -16.23
C GLN A 245 -8.34 2.67 -15.63
N SER A 246 -9.40 2.53 -16.43
CA SER A 246 -10.76 2.80 -15.95
C SER A 246 -11.20 1.75 -14.91
N PRO A 247 -12.18 2.08 -14.03
CA PRO A 247 -12.72 1.11 -13.07
C PRO A 247 -13.22 -0.18 -13.74
N LYS A 248 -13.86 -0.06 -14.92
CA LYS A 248 -14.36 -1.21 -15.68
C LYS A 248 -13.23 -2.10 -16.21
N GLN A 249 -12.17 -1.50 -16.75
CA GLN A 249 -10.98 -2.23 -17.21
C GLN A 249 -10.28 -2.92 -16.03
N TRP A 250 -10.13 -2.22 -14.91
CA TRP A 250 -9.54 -2.77 -13.71
C TRP A 250 -10.33 -3.97 -13.17
N GLN A 251 -11.68 -3.86 -13.13
CA GLN A 251 -12.57 -4.93 -12.67
C GLN A 251 -12.51 -6.17 -13.59
N ALA A 252 -12.34 -5.96 -14.89
CA ALA A 252 -12.20 -7.04 -15.88
C ALA A 252 -10.87 -7.78 -15.76
N GLY A 253 -9.76 -7.06 -15.50
CA GLY A 253 -8.42 -7.63 -15.34
C GLY A 253 -8.13 -8.20 -13.94
N ALA A 254 -9.02 -8.04 -12.99
CA ALA A 254 -8.90 -8.58 -11.63
C ALA A 254 -9.45 -10.03 -11.55
N THR A 255 -8.94 -10.91 -12.45
CA THR A 255 -9.21 -12.36 -12.43
C THR A 255 -8.13 -13.12 -11.70
#